data_52be63e70b4d3f46ad52d7be76ef7b91
#
_entry.id   52be63e70b4d3f46ad52d7be76ef7b91
#
_cell.length_a   1.000
_cell.length_b   1.000
_cell.length_c   1.000
_cell.angle_alpha   90.00
_cell.angle_beta   90.00
_cell.angle_gamma   90.00
#
_symmetry.space_group_name_H-M   'P 1'
#
loop_
_entity.id
_entity.type
_entity.pdbx_description
1 polymer ?
#
loop_
_entity_poly.entity_id
_entity_poly.type
_entity_poly.pdbx_seq_one_letter_code
_entity_poly.pdbx_strand_id
1 'polypeptide(L)'
;MPLGAKQTTSMALVLTLLAGGTAVQAQDVQLNAENARDALSEAALLRALEDDANPQDYVAAARADYRRLLTALYNDGFYAGTISITVNGVEAANIAPLDAPTAINEVIINVDSGPRFTFGTASVAPVPPNFALPEDFSPGRTARTARIERAVGSTLNSWRDLGYAKARVAGQRATARHNEDKLDVAVTLDTGPRLRFGDQIISGNEEERTDRIVEIAGLPSGEVYAPSEIAKAEQRLRRTGTFDSVSMSQADDFNSDLTLDINTQLSEAKPRRFGAGIEVSTIEGLTLSSFWLHRNWLGGAERFRVDGEVAGIGGETGGTDYALRGTFTRPATFGADTDFFVRTELSREDEPEFLLDSVSVEVGFTRILSDDLTVGVAVVVLAAREETDAGTREYTLLTLPLDATLERRDNPTDAKSGYYLDAELTPFVSVVGEVNGARFVSDTRTY
;
A
#
# COMPACT_ATOMS: atom_id res chain seq x y z
N MET A 1 26.49 -63.97 -3.72
CA MET A 1 25.37 -64.95 -3.46
C MET A 1 24.13 -64.18 -3.12
N PRO A 2 23.03 -64.37 -3.82
CA PRO A 2 21.82 -63.59 -3.74
C PRO A 2 20.73 -64.30 -2.92
N LEU A 3 19.83 -63.54 -2.35
CA LEU A 3 18.52 -64.00 -1.87
C LEU A 3 17.70 -62.75 -1.63
N GLY A 4 16.51 -62.45 -2.14
CA GLY A 4 15.45 -63.27 -2.71
C GLY A 4 14.22 -62.42 -2.51
N ALA A 5 13.69 -61.85 -3.62
CA ALA A 5 12.48 -61.08 -3.63
C ALA A 5 11.25 -61.98 -3.39
N LYS A 6 10.33 -61.58 -2.50
CA LYS A 6 8.96 -62.11 -2.44
C LYS A 6 8.00 -61.06 -2.96
N GLN A 7 7.49 -61.30 -4.16
CA GLN A 7 6.31 -60.61 -4.69
C GLN A 7 5.06 -61.22 -4.02
N THR A 8 4.26 -60.34 -3.42
CA THR A 8 2.87 -60.68 -3.06
C THR A 8 1.94 -59.97 -4.06
N THR A 9 1.35 -60.75 -4.90
CA THR A 9 0.34 -60.39 -5.86
C THR A 9 -1.00 -60.21 -5.13
N SER A 10 -1.47 -58.98 -5.01
CA SER A 10 -2.86 -58.72 -4.57
C SER A 10 -3.72 -58.44 -5.81
N MET A 11 -4.63 -59.32 -6.01
CA MET A 11 -5.66 -59.31 -7.07
C MET A 11 -6.75 -58.31 -6.63
N ALA A 12 -6.76 -57.11 -7.20
CA ALA A 12 -7.83 -56.14 -7.01
C ALA A 12 -8.93 -56.39 -8.03
N LEU A 13 -10.10 -56.72 -7.50
CA LEU A 13 -11.33 -56.89 -8.23
C LEU A 13 -11.84 -55.50 -8.69
N VAL A 14 -11.72 -55.19 -9.98
CA VAL A 14 -12.28 -53.96 -10.58
C VAL A 14 -13.77 -54.17 -10.82
N LEU A 15 -14.59 -53.56 -9.95
CA LEU A 15 -16.03 -53.46 -10.13
C LEU A 15 -16.29 -52.20 -11.01
N THR A 16 -16.50 -52.39 -12.30
CA THR A 16 -16.87 -51.32 -13.22
C THR A 16 -18.35 -51.00 -13.00
N LEU A 17 -18.63 -49.96 -12.20
CA LEU A 17 -19.95 -49.32 -12.19
C LEU A 17 -20.03 -48.40 -13.42
N LEU A 18 -20.76 -48.79 -14.43
CA LEU A 18 -21.26 -47.93 -15.49
C LEU A 18 -22.31 -46.98 -14.89
N ALA A 19 -21.87 -45.88 -14.31
CA ALA A 19 -22.72 -44.72 -14.09
C ALA A 19 -22.75 -43.95 -15.42
N GLY A 20 -23.84 -44.07 -16.17
CA GLY A 20 -24.14 -43.18 -17.28
C GLY A 20 -24.38 -41.77 -16.74
N GLY A 21 -23.32 -41.06 -16.53
CA GLY A 21 -23.35 -39.61 -16.36
C GLY A 21 -23.56 -39.02 -17.74
N THR A 22 -24.72 -38.44 -17.98
CA THR A 22 -24.90 -37.49 -19.08
C THR A 22 -23.91 -36.36 -18.82
N ALA A 23 -22.87 -36.27 -19.63
CA ALA A 23 -21.99 -35.11 -19.64
C ALA A 23 -22.87 -33.89 -19.91
N VAL A 24 -23.06 -33.03 -18.92
CA VAL A 24 -23.60 -31.70 -19.10
C VAL A 24 -22.56 -30.96 -19.93
N GLN A 25 -22.84 -30.78 -21.21
CA GLN A 25 -21.99 -29.98 -22.09
C GLN A 25 -21.97 -28.56 -21.52
N ALA A 26 -20.78 -28.01 -21.30
CA ALA A 26 -20.60 -26.60 -21.03
C ALA A 26 -21.37 -25.80 -22.09
N GLN A 27 -22.31 -24.97 -21.64
CA GLN A 27 -23.17 -24.22 -22.52
C GLN A 27 -22.43 -23.04 -23.08
N ASP A 28 -22.27 -22.99 -24.40
CA ASP A 28 -21.61 -21.90 -25.09
C ASP A 28 -22.51 -20.65 -25.06
N VAL A 29 -22.14 -19.67 -24.21
CA VAL A 29 -22.80 -18.36 -24.17
C VAL A 29 -22.28 -17.54 -25.34
N GLN A 30 -23.09 -17.38 -26.36
CA GLN A 30 -22.76 -16.65 -27.57
C GLN A 30 -22.94 -15.16 -27.35
N LEU A 31 -21.87 -14.38 -27.58
CA LEU A 31 -21.88 -12.90 -27.58
C LEU A 31 -21.74 -12.40 -29.01
N ASN A 32 -22.78 -11.80 -29.54
CA ASN A 32 -22.82 -11.11 -30.83
C ASN A 32 -22.77 -9.60 -30.60
N ALA A 33 -21.59 -9.00 -30.83
CA ALA A 33 -21.39 -7.57 -30.73
C ALA A 33 -20.40 -7.14 -31.80
N GLU A 34 -20.70 -6.04 -32.49
CA GLU A 34 -19.85 -5.47 -33.53
C GLU A 34 -18.74 -4.59 -32.91
N ASN A 35 -19.08 -3.85 -31.84
CA ASN A 35 -18.17 -2.97 -31.12
C ASN A 35 -18.11 -3.33 -29.64
N ALA A 36 -17.05 -2.87 -28.95
CA ALA A 36 -16.84 -3.06 -27.49
C ALA A 36 -16.88 -4.54 -27.02
N ARG A 37 -16.60 -5.49 -27.90
CA ARG A 37 -16.78 -6.93 -27.63
C ARG A 37 -16.02 -7.40 -26.39
N ASP A 38 -14.78 -6.94 -26.20
CA ASP A 38 -13.95 -7.30 -25.04
C ASP A 38 -14.55 -6.80 -23.73
N ALA A 39 -14.94 -5.52 -23.69
CA ALA A 39 -15.58 -4.91 -22.52
C ALA A 39 -16.93 -5.53 -22.19
N LEU A 40 -17.72 -5.89 -23.21
CA LEU A 40 -18.99 -6.60 -23.03
C LEU A 40 -18.76 -8.03 -22.54
N SER A 41 -17.75 -8.73 -23.06
CA SER A 41 -17.40 -10.09 -22.63
C SER A 41 -16.96 -10.13 -21.18
N GLU A 42 -16.17 -9.15 -20.74
CA GLU A 42 -15.72 -9.01 -19.35
C GLU A 42 -16.88 -8.63 -18.40
N ALA A 43 -17.82 -7.81 -18.88
CA ALA A 43 -18.94 -7.35 -18.08
C ALA A 43 -20.03 -8.44 -17.92
N ALA A 44 -20.14 -9.43 -18.81
CA ALA A 44 -21.20 -10.41 -18.81
C ALA A 44 -21.04 -11.47 -17.71
N LEU A 45 -21.96 -11.51 -16.75
CA LEU A 45 -22.02 -12.56 -15.70
C LEU A 45 -22.28 -13.94 -16.32
N LEU A 46 -23.11 -14.02 -17.37
CA LEU A 46 -23.40 -15.27 -18.07
C LEU A 46 -22.14 -16.00 -18.52
N ARG A 47 -21.07 -15.26 -18.86
CA ARG A 47 -19.78 -15.84 -19.29
C ARG A 47 -18.84 -16.20 -18.12
N ALA A 48 -19.18 -15.77 -16.92
CA ALA A 48 -18.44 -16.05 -15.70
C ALA A 48 -19.10 -17.13 -14.83
N LEU A 49 -20.22 -17.71 -15.29
CA LEU A 49 -20.86 -18.82 -14.59
C LEU A 49 -19.97 -20.06 -14.62
N GLU A 50 -20.00 -20.82 -13.53
CA GLU A 50 -19.32 -22.11 -13.43
C GLU A 50 -20.09 -23.21 -14.24
N ASP A 51 -19.39 -24.26 -14.62
CA ASP A 51 -19.95 -25.34 -15.46
C ASP A 51 -21.10 -26.10 -14.78
N ASP A 52 -21.24 -26.00 -13.45
CA ASP A 52 -22.28 -26.65 -12.65
C ASP A 52 -23.45 -25.72 -12.30
N ALA A 53 -23.49 -24.50 -12.87
CA ALA A 53 -24.55 -23.53 -12.62
C ALA A 53 -25.91 -24.08 -13.02
N ASN A 54 -26.92 -23.88 -12.16
CA ASN A 54 -28.27 -24.36 -12.43
C ASN A 54 -29.04 -23.41 -13.37
N PRO A 55 -30.16 -23.84 -14.00
CA PRO A 55 -30.91 -23.00 -14.92
C PRO A 55 -31.42 -21.69 -14.36
N GLN A 56 -31.67 -21.61 -13.05
CA GLN A 56 -32.08 -20.37 -12.39
C GLN A 56 -30.94 -19.37 -12.33
N ASP A 57 -29.69 -19.83 -12.16
CA ASP A 57 -28.51 -18.98 -12.16
C ASP A 57 -28.31 -18.33 -13.54
N TYR A 58 -28.53 -19.10 -14.64
CA TYR A 58 -28.49 -18.54 -15.99
C TYR A 58 -29.53 -17.43 -16.20
N VAL A 59 -30.80 -17.67 -15.78
CA VAL A 59 -31.85 -16.66 -15.90
C VAL A 59 -31.54 -15.44 -15.05
N ALA A 60 -31.05 -15.64 -13.83
CA ALA A 60 -30.69 -14.53 -12.94
C ALA A 60 -29.52 -13.71 -13.51
N ALA A 61 -28.47 -14.37 -13.99
CA ALA A 61 -27.32 -13.73 -14.66
C ALA A 61 -27.76 -12.97 -15.92
N ALA A 62 -28.56 -13.59 -16.79
CA ALA A 62 -29.09 -12.96 -17.99
C ALA A 62 -29.88 -11.67 -17.69
N ARG A 63 -30.73 -11.70 -16.67
CA ARG A 63 -31.48 -10.50 -16.23
C ARG A 63 -30.59 -9.42 -15.62
N ALA A 64 -29.53 -9.80 -14.91
CA ALA A 64 -28.56 -8.85 -14.37
C ALA A 64 -27.70 -8.24 -15.48
N ASP A 65 -27.40 -8.98 -16.53
CA ASP A 65 -26.50 -8.59 -17.58
C ASP A 65 -27.02 -7.43 -18.45
N TYR A 66 -28.32 -7.22 -18.58
CA TYR A 66 -28.83 -6.03 -19.27
C TYR A 66 -28.22 -4.73 -18.72
N ARG A 67 -28.24 -4.57 -17.40
CA ARG A 67 -27.68 -3.36 -16.75
C ARG A 67 -26.17 -3.33 -16.85
N ARG A 68 -25.50 -4.47 -16.71
CA ARG A 68 -24.03 -4.58 -16.75
C ARG A 68 -23.51 -4.24 -18.14
N LEU A 69 -24.09 -4.83 -19.18
CA LEU A 69 -23.72 -4.58 -20.57
C LEU A 69 -24.04 -3.16 -20.99
N LEU A 70 -25.19 -2.60 -20.54
CA LEU A 70 -25.51 -1.19 -20.78
C LEU A 70 -24.49 -0.25 -20.16
N THR A 71 -24.04 -0.56 -18.92
CA THR A 71 -22.98 0.20 -18.25
C THR A 71 -21.65 0.10 -19.03
N ALA A 72 -21.31 -1.09 -19.53
CA ALA A 72 -20.11 -1.28 -20.34
C ALA A 72 -20.15 -0.46 -21.65
N LEU A 73 -21.32 -0.43 -22.32
CA LEU A 73 -21.53 0.41 -23.50
C LEU A 73 -21.35 1.91 -23.18
N TYR A 74 -21.94 2.40 -22.10
CA TYR A 74 -21.80 3.81 -21.67
C TYR A 74 -20.36 4.15 -21.30
N ASN A 75 -19.65 3.23 -20.66
CA ASN A 75 -18.24 3.39 -20.32
C ASN A 75 -17.36 3.57 -21.57
N ASP A 76 -17.74 2.98 -22.69
CA ASP A 76 -17.00 3.11 -23.95
C ASP A 76 -17.60 4.14 -24.91
N GLY A 77 -18.66 4.84 -24.49
CA GLY A 77 -19.25 5.97 -25.20
C GLY A 77 -20.39 5.61 -26.15
N PHE A 78 -21.06 4.49 -25.99
CA PHE A 78 -22.21 4.07 -26.79
C PHE A 78 -23.50 4.31 -26.00
N TYR A 79 -24.27 5.33 -26.35
CA TYR A 79 -25.50 5.74 -25.64
C TYR A 79 -26.79 5.43 -26.41
N ALA A 80 -26.69 4.82 -27.59
CA ALA A 80 -27.83 4.41 -28.42
C ALA A 80 -27.95 2.89 -28.52
N GLY A 81 -27.15 2.13 -27.74
CA GLY A 81 -27.10 0.69 -27.87
C GLY A 81 -28.39 -0.02 -27.42
N THR A 82 -28.70 -1.12 -28.07
CA THR A 82 -29.78 -2.04 -27.70
C THR A 82 -29.21 -3.41 -27.33
N ILE A 83 -29.80 -4.04 -26.33
CA ILE A 83 -29.34 -5.33 -25.81
C ILE A 83 -30.54 -6.28 -25.78
N SER A 84 -30.37 -7.48 -26.35
CA SER A 84 -31.30 -8.59 -26.27
C SER A 84 -30.55 -9.82 -25.78
N ILE A 85 -31.07 -10.47 -24.75
CA ILE A 85 -30.50 -11.69 -24.17
C ILE A 85 -31.55 -12.76 -24.21
N THR A 86 -31.32 -13.82 -24.99
CA THR A 86 -32.27 -14.92 -25.09
C THR A 86 -31.75 -16.17 -24.41
N VAL A 87 -32.61 -16.84 -23.69
CA VAL A 87 -32.40 -18.15 -23.07
C VAL A 87 -33.36 -19.14 -23.74
N ASN A 88 -32.85 -20.13 -24.44
CA ASN A 88 -33.63 -21.09 -25.28
C ASN A 88 -34.59 -20.35 -26.24
N GLY A 89 -34.15 -19.23 -26.83
CA GLY A 89 -34.93 -18.43 -27.76
C GLY A 89 -35.99 -17.50 -27.12
N VAL A 90 -36.13 -17.49 -25.79
CA VAL A 90 -37.03 -16.60 -25.05
C VAL A 90 -36.24 -15.44 -24.49
N GLU A 91 -36.71 -14.19 -24.67
CA GLU A 91 -36.07 -12.99 -24.09
C GLU A 91 -36.00 -13.10 -22.55
N ALA A 92 -34.82 -13.05 -21.98
CA ALA A 92 -34.58 -13.28 -20.56
C ALA A 92 -35.33 -12.28 -19.65
N ALA A 93 -35.62 -11.08 -20.13
CA ALA A 93 -36.44 -10.09 -19.41
C ALA A 93 -37.86 -10.59 -19.17
N ASN A 94 -38.38 -11.48 -20.03
CA ASN A 94 -39.74 -12.05 -19.99
C ASN A 94 -39.82 -13.36 -19.18
N ILE A 95 -38.69 -13.94 -18.78
CA ILE A 95 -38.66 -15.15 -17.95
C ILE A 95 -38.73 -14.73 -16.50
N ALA A 96 -39.78 -15.13 -15.77
CA ALA A 96 -39.86 -14.88 -14.36
C ALA A 96 -38.74 -15.63 -13.58
N PRO A 97 -38.18 -15.10 -12.51
CA PRO A 97 -37.06 -15.73 -11.81
C PRO A 97 -37.33 -17.15 -11.30
N LEU A 98 -38.59 -17.50 -11.06
CA LEU A 98 -39.01 -18.84 -10.60
C LEU A 98 -39.49 -19.76 -11.73
N ASP A 99 -39.62 -19.22 -12.97
CA ASP A 99 -40.08 -19.96 -14.13
C ASP A 99 -38.92 -20.31 -15.09
N ALA A 100 -37.74 -20.53 -14.51
CA ALA A 100 -36.58 -20.94 -15.30
C ALA A 100 -36.86 -22.27 -16.01
N PRO A 101 -36.41 -22.43 -17.26
CA PRO A 101 -36.57 -23.70 -17.98
C PRO A 101 -35.82 -24.83 -17.27
N THR A 102 -36.30 -26.07 -17.44
CA THR A 102 -35.69 -27.24 -16.79
C THR A 102 -34.27 -27.55 -17.27
N ALA A 103 -33.93 -27.09 -18.48
CA ALA A 103 -32.58 -27.17 -19.05
C ALA A 103 -32.32 -25.94 -19.91
N ILE A 104 -31.09 -25.49 -19.89
CA ILE A 104 -30.59 -24.40 -20.75
C ILE A 104 -29.89 -25.08 -21.94
N ASN A 105 -30.30 -24.84 -23.14
CA ASN A 105 -29.68 -25.38 -24.34
C ASN A 105 -28.87 -24.34 -25.09
N GLU A 106 -29.27 -23.08 -25.01
CA GLU A 106 -28.66 -21.98 -25.73
C GLU A 106 -28.85 -20.65 -24.96
N VAL A 107 -27.81 -19.87 -24.91
CA VAL A 107 -27.88 -18.49 -24.43
C VAL A 107 -27.20 -17.58 -25.44
N ILE A 108 -27.96 -16.60 -25.97
CA ILE A 108 -27.41 -15.64 -26.93
C ILE A 108 -27.57 -14.23 -26.41
N ILE A 109 -26.46 -13.51 -26.37
CA ILE A 109 -26.40 -12.10 -26.07
C ILE A 109 -26.18 -11.34 -27.38
N ASN A 110 -27.17 -10.60 -27.85
CA ASN A 110 -27.07 -9.75 -29.00
C ASN A 110 -26.98 -8.27 -28.57
N VAL A 111 -25.92 -7.60 -28.97
CA VAL A 111 -25.70 -6.20 -28.67
C VAL A 111 -25.50 -5.43 -29.97
N ASP A 112 -26.43 -4.53 -30.24
CA ASP A 112 -26.21 -3.44 -31.22
C ASP A 112 -25.74 -2.23 -30.44
N SER A 113 -24.47 -1.86 -30.59
CA SER A 113 -23.87 -0.74 -29.85
C SER A 113 -24.32 0.63 -30.35
N GLY A 114 -24.82 0.70 -31.56
CA GLY A 114 -25.08 1.96 -32.23
C GLY A 114 -23.82 2.81 -32.46
N PRO A 115 -23.95 4.08 -32.79
CA PRO A 115 -22.83 4.99 -32.99
C PRO A 115 -22.14 5.38 -31.69
N ARG A 116 -20.85 5.72 -31.80
CA ARG A 116 -20.09 6.21 -30.65
C ARG A 116 -20.31 7.73 -30.48
N PHE A 117 -20.76 8.13 -29.31
CA PHE A 117 -21.08 9.53 -28.99
C PHE A 117 -19.83 10.33 -28.64
N THR A 118 -19.86 11.60 -28.98
CA THR A 118 -18.88 12.61 -28.56
C THR A 118 -19.54 13.61 -27.61
N PHE A 119 -18.74 14.31 -26.79
CA PHE A 119 -19.29 15.40 -26.00
C PHE A 119 -19.81 16.53 -26.88
N GLY A 120 -21.05 16.93 -26.67
CA GLY A 120 -21.61 18.17 -27.21
C GLY A 120 -21.22 19.35 -26.32
N THR A 121 -21.73 19.36 -25.09
CA THR A 121 -21.24 20.21 -24.00
C THR A 121 -20.61 19.32 -22.91
N ALA A 122 -19.53 19.81 -22.29
CA ALA A 122 -18.86 19.17 -21.22
C ALA A 122 -18.46 20.20 -20.15
N SER A 123 -19.16 20.23 -19.04
CA SER A 123 -18.95 21.25 -18.00
C SER A 123 -19.04 20.70 -16.60
N VAL A 124 -18.15 21.19 -15.75
CA VAL A 124 -18.19 21.05 -14.29
C VAL A 124 -18.09 22.44 -13.70
N ALA A 125 -18.98 22.83 -12.84
CA ALA A 125 -18.99 24.18 -12.26
C ALA A 125 -19.47 24.17 -10.78
N PRO A 126 -18.86 25.02 -9.93
CA PRO A 126 -17.73 25.90 -10.20
C PRO A 126 -16.40 25.14 -10.28
N VAL A 127 -15.43 25.70 -11.01
CA VAL A 127 -14.03 25.20 -11.03
C VAL A 127 -13.15 26.05 -10.14
N PRO A 128 -12.11 25.46 -9.51
CA PRO A 128 -11.16 26.22 -8.71
C PRO A 128 -10.35 27.24 -9.51
N PRO A 129 -9.85 28.31 -8.90
CA PRO A 129 -8.91 29.22 -9.55
C PRO A 129 -7.69 28.46 -10.09
N ASN A 130 -7.24 28.81 -11.30
CA ASN A 130 -6.08 28.21 -11.97
C ASN A 130 -6.19 26.69 -12.23
N PHE A 131 -7.39 26.13 -12.16
CA PHE A 131 -7.65 24.74 -12.48
C PHE A 131 -8.18 24.63 -13.91
N ALA A 132 -7.61 23.72 -14.70
CA ALA A 132 -8.11 23.37 -16.03
C ALA A 132 -8.74 21.97 -15.98
N LEU A 133 -9.93 21.83 -16.57
CA LEU A 133 -10.54 20.52 -16.78
C LEU A 133 -9.65 19.65 -17.68
N PRO A 134 -9.65 18.31 -17.49
CA PRO A 134 -8.92 17.42 -18.38
C PRO A 134 -9.25 17.65 -19.87
N GLU A 135 -8.24 17.70 -20.72
CA GLU A 135 -8.41 17.97 -22.16
C GLU A 135 -9.32 16.97 -22.87
N ASP A 136 -9.39 15.74 -22.37
CA ASP A 136 -10.23 14.69 -22.91
C ASP A 136 -11.71 14.79 -22.46
N PHE A 137 -12.03 15.70 -21.53
CA PHE A 137 -13.39 16.10 -21.16
C PHE A 137 -13.75 17.43 -21.84
N SER A 138 -13.86 17.42 -23.15
CA SER A 138 -14.16 18.63 -23.96
C SER A 138 -15.03 18.26 -25.15
N PRO A 139 -15.75 19.25 -25.74
CA PRO A 139 -16.59 19.03 -26.92
C PRO A 139 -15.84 18.34 -28.07
N GLY A 140 -16.47 17.36 -28.72
CA GLY A 140 -15.92 16.58 -29.82
C GLY A 140 -15.05 15.39 -29.39
N ARG A 141 -14.68 15.25 -28.11
CA ARG A 141 -14.02 14.04 -27.60
C ARG A 141 -15.05 12.96 -27.33
N THR A 142 -14.65 11.68 -27.45
CA THR A 142 -15.53 10.53 -27.15
C THR A 142 -16.09 10.63 -25.73
N ALA A 143 -17.40 10.53 -25.59
CA ALA A 143 -18.11 10.71 -24.31
C ALA A 143 -18.07 9.44 -23.46
N ARG A 144 -16.92 9.11 -22.87
CA ARG A 144 -16.73 7.97 -21.96
C ARG A 144 -17.04 8.35 -20.53
N THR A 145 -17.71 7.47 -19.79
CA THR A 145 -18.04 7.67 -18.36
C THR A 145 -16.80 7.98 -17.53
N ALA A 146 -15.70 7.23 -17.73
CA ALA A 146 -14.45 7.45 -17.01
C ALA A 146 -13.84 8.85 -17.19
N ARG A 147 -14.12 9.54 -18.31
CA ARG A 147 -13.69 10.93 -18.52
C ARG A 147 -14.51 11.92 -17.70
N ILE A 148 -15.81 11.67 -17.58
CA ILE A 148 -16.70 12.46 -16.74
C ILE A 148 -16.29 12.31 -15.27
N GLU A 149 -16.12 11.08 -14.79
CA GLU A 149 -15.72 10.78 -13.42
C GLU A 149 -14.37 11.39 -13.07
N ARG A 150 -13.40 11.31 -13.98
CA ARG A 150 -12.08 11.93 -13.80
C ARG A 150 -12.18 13.46 -13.72
N ALA A 151 -12.94 14.10 -14.59
CA ALA A 151 -13.12 15.55 -14.58
C ALA A 151 -13.79 16.01 -13.28
N VAL A 152 -14.82 15.32 -12.84
CA VAL A 152 -15.51 15.61 -11.58
C VAL A 152 -14.59 15.38 -10.39
N GLY A 153 -13.94 14.20 -10.34
CA GLY A 153 -13.05 13.82 -9.24
C GLY A 153 -11.86 14.77 -9.09
N SER A 154 -11.19 15.12 -10.20
CA SER A 154 -10.07 16.06 -10.17
C SER A 154 -10.50 17.46 -9.73
N THR A 155 -11.69 17.93 -10.17
CA THR A 155 -12.23 19.23 -9.74
C THR A 155 -12.56 19.23 -8.24
N LEU A 156 -13.21 18.18 -7.74
CA LEU A 156 -13.50 18.03 -6.31
C LEU A 156 -12.24 17.98 -5.45
N ASN A 157 -11.24 17.21 -5.88
CA ASN A 157 -9.97 17.11 -5.16
C ASN A 157 -9.26 18.46 -5.11
N SER A 158 -9.23 19.18 -6.23
CA SER A 158 -8.64 20.53 -6.27
C SER A 158 -9.38 21.53 -5.35
N TRP A 159 -10.71 21.43 -5.22
CA TRP A 159 -11.44 22.23 -4.23
C TRP A 159 -11.07 21.85 -2.80
N ARG A 160 -10.95 20.55 -2.51
CA ARG A 160 -10.56 20.06 -1.18
C ARG A 160 -9.14 20.50 -0.80
N ASP A 161 -8.21 20.48 -1.74
CA ASP A 161 -6.83 20.96 -1.54
C ASP A 161 -6.78 22.47 -1.20
N LEU A 162 -7.80 23.24 -1.63
CA LEU A 162 -7.94 24.65 -1.28
C LEU A 162 -8.67 24.89 0.05
N GLY A 163 -9.04 23.83 0.78
CA GLY A 163 -9.70 23.91 2.08
C GLY A 163 -11.22 23.73 2.05
N TYR A 164 -11.82 23.44 0.91
CA TYR A 164 -13.26 23.16 0.81
C TYR A 164 -13.54 21.68 1.04
N ALA A 165 -13.28 21.22 2.24
CA ALA A 165 -13.31 19.81 2.64
C ALA A 165 -14.62 19.10 2.29
N LYS A 166 -15.76 19.81 2.36
CA LYS A 166 -17.11 19.28 2.12
C LYS A 166 -17.58 19.43 0.68
N ALA A 167 -16.68 19.75 -0.26
CA ALA A 167 -17.01 19.83 -1.68
C ALA A 167 -17.59 18.50 -2.18
N ARG A 168 -18.74 18.58 -2.87
CA ARG A 168 -19.53 17.44 -3.35
C ARG A 168 -20.25 17.77 -4.65
N VAL A 169 -20.72 16.73 -5.33
CA VAL A 169 -21.65 16.91 -6.45
C VAL A 169 -23.03 17.28 -5.92
N ALA A 170 -23.53 18.44 -6.30
CA ALA A 170 -24.87 18.93 -6.00
C ALA A 170 -25.90 18.45 -7.01
N GLY A 171 -25.48 18.29 -8.28
CA GLY A 171 -26.36 17.81 -9.34
C GLY A 171 -25.58 17.42 -10.59
N GLN A 172 -26.12 16.45 -11.31
CA GLN A 172 -25.57 16.00 -12.58
C GLN A 172 -26.68 15.83 -13.60
N ARG A 173 -26.45 16.34 -14.81
CA ARG A 173 -27.32 16.14 -15.96
C ARG A 173 -26.51 15.62 -17.12
N ALA A 174 -26.91 14.48 -17.68
CA ALA A 174 -26.40 13.94 -18.92
C ALA A 174 -27.57 13.77 -19.89
N THR A 175 -27.45 14.30 -21.09
CA THR A 175 -28.50 14.25 -22.12
C THR A 175 -27.90 13.76 -23.42
N ALA A 176 -28.34 12.57 -23.87
CA ALA A 176 -27.94 12.04 -25.17
C ALA A 176 -28.80 12.67 -26.30
N ARG A 177 -28.14 13.30 -27.24
CA ARG A 177 -28.75 13.80 -28.49
C ARG A 177 -28.51 12.81 -29.61
N HIS A 178 -29.41 11.85 -29.75
CA HIS A 178 -29.27 10.71 -30.68
C HIS A 178 -29.19 11.12 -32.17
N ASN A 179 -29.79 12.25 -32.55
CA ASN A 179 -29.73 12.76 -33.91
C ASN A 179 -28.39 13.37 -34.32
N GLU A 180 -27.51 13.61 -33.35
CA GLU A 180 -26.20 14.24 -33.56
C GLU A 180 -25.06 13.39 -33.03
N ASP A 181 -25.35 12.21 -32.41
CA ASP A 181 -24.41 11.34 -31.68
C ASP A 181 -23.60 12.10 -30.64
N LYS A 182 -24.27 12.99 -29.91
CA LYS A 182 -23.66 13.83 -28.89
C LYS A 182 -24.23 13.59 -27.49
N LEU A 183 -23.36 13.65 -26.51
CA LEU A 183 -23.71 13.65 -25.09
C LEU A 183 -23.42 15.02 -24.47
N ASP A 184 -24.44 15.71 -23.99
CA ASP A 184 -24.30 16.94 -23.22
C ASP A 184 -24.20 16.58 -21.72
N VAL A 185 -23.12 17.01 -21.07
CA VAL A 185 -22.89 16.77 -19.66
C VAL A 185 -22.67 18.09 -18.93
N ALA A 186 -23.47 18.29 -17.88
CA ALA A 186 -23.32 19.41 -16.96
C ALA A 186 -23.34 18.90 -15.53
N VAL A 187 -22.26 19.15 -14.78
CA VAL A 187 -22.15 18.79 -13.38
C VAL A 187 -22.03 20.05 -12.55
N THR A 188 -22.91 20.15 -11.53
CA THR A 188 -22.92 21.27 -10.58
C THR A 188 -22.31 20.78 -9.27
N LEU A 189 -21.33 21.52 -8.76
CA LEU A 189 -20.71 21.26 -7.48
C LEU A 189 -21.24 22.22 -6.42
N ASP A 190 -21.33 21.70 -5.20
CA ASP A 190 -21.48 22.48 -3.97
C ASP A 190 -20.13 22.42 -3.24
N THR A 191 -19.44 23.53 -3.15
CA THR A 191 -18.12 23.59 -2.52
C THR A 191 -18.22 23.59 -1.00
N GLY A 192 -19.33 24.04 -0.44
CA GLY A 192 -19.43 24.34 0.97
C GLY A 192 -18.50 25.50 1.39
N PRO A 193 -18.30 25.72 2.70
CA PRO A 193 -17.38 26.73 3.20
C PRO A 193 -15.93 26.24 3.16
N ARG A 194 -15.00 27.19 3.18
CA ARG A 194 -13.59 26.90 3.39
C ARG A 194 -13.34 26.63 4.86
N LEU A 195 -12.79 25.46 5.18
CA LEU A 195 -12.62 24.97 6.54
C LEU A 195 -11.16 24.97 6.98
N ARG A 196 -10.96 24.93 8.29
CA ARG A 196 -9.68 24.75 8.96
C ARG A 196 -9.69 23.44 9.74
N PHE A 197 -8.52 22.91 10.07
CA PHE A 197 -8.45 21.77 10.99
C PHE A 197 -8.95 22.17 12.38
N GLY A 198 -9.86 21.38 12.92
CA GLY A 198 -10.36 21.43 14.28
C GLY A 198 -9.56 20.50 15.20
N ASP A 199 -10.28 19.87 16.12
CA ASP A 199 -9.69 18.93 17.08
C ASP A 199 -9.49 17.54 16.45
N GLN A 200 -8.52 16.81 16.98
CA GLN A 200 -8.33 15.40 16.65
C GLN A 200 -9.06 14.54 17.70
N ILE A 201 -10.11 13.83 17.26
CA ILE A 201 -10.91 12.94 18.11
C ILE A 201 -10.34 11.53 17.99
N ILE A 202 -9.71 11.05 19.07
CA ILE A 202 -9.00 9.77 19.08
C ILE A 202 -9.84 8.70 19.74
N SER A 203 -9.83 7.49 19.17
CA SER A 203 -10.50 6.31 19.69
C SER A 203 -9.69 5.05 19.40
N GLY A 204 -9.81 4.03 20.28
CA GLY A 204 -9.16 2.73 20.12
C GLY A 204 -7.74 2.65 20.65
N ASN A 205 -7.24 3.70 21.32
CA ASN A 205 -6.00 3.64 22.09
C ASN A 205 -6.29 3.11 23.51
N GLU A 206 -5.44 2.21 23.98
CA GLU A 206 -5.56 1.57 25.31
C GLU A 206 -4.32 1.86 26.18
N GLU A 207 -3.13 1.62 25.65
CA GLU A 207 -1.84 1.84 26.34
C GLU A 207 -1.11 3.09 25.84
N GLU A 208 -1.42 3.54 24.60
CA GLU A 208 -0.83 4.73 24.02
C GLU A 208 -1.51 5.99 24.54
N ARG A 209 -0.73 6.97 24.97
CA ARG A 209 -1.27 8.25 25.49
C ARG A 209 -1.81 9.11 24.36
N THR A 210 -3.01 9.64 24.58
CA THR A 210 -3.71 10.51 23.60
C THR A 210 -2.90 11.73 23.19
N ASP A 211 -2.20 12.38 24.14
CA ASP A 211 -1.34 13.53 23.87
C ASP A 211 -0.20 13.18 22.91
N ARG A 212 0.38 11.99 23.04
CA ARG A 212 1.44 11.53 22.17
C ARG A 212 0.94 11.18 20.77
N ILE A 213 -0.26 10.61 20.66
CA ILE A 213 -0.88 10.34 19.37
C ILE A 213 -1.08 11.66 18.59
N VAL A 214 -1.55 12.71 19.24
CA VAL A 214 -1.72 14.05 18.64
C VAL A 214 -0.37 14.62 18.19
N GLU A 215 0.67 14.54 19.03
CA GLU A 215 2.01 15.02 18.68
C GLU A 215 2.62 14.27 17.50
N ILE A 216 2.49 12.93 17.48
CA ILE A 216 3.00 12.08 16.40
C ILE A 216 2.25 12.33 15.09
N ALA A 217 0.91 12.44 15.14
CA ALA A 217 0.09 12.76 13.98
C ALA A 217 0.48 14.12 13.39
N GLY A 218 0.72 15.12 14.26
CA GLY A 218 1.18 16.44 13.86
C GLY A 218 0.22 17.15 12.90
N LEU A 219 -1.11 16.99 13.11
CA LEU A 219 -2.09 17.73 12.34
C LEU A 219 -2.00 19.22 12.69
N PRO A 220 -1.97 20.12 11.69
CA PRO A 220 -1.83 21.56 11.92
C PRO A 220 -3.17 22.19 12.33
N SER A 221 -3.58 22.06 13.60
CA SER A 221 -4.83 22.64 14.12
C SER A 221 -4.91 24.16 13.84
N GLY A 222 -6.07 24.62 13.37
CA GLY A 222 -6.31 26.00 12.97
C GLY A 222 -5.78 26.40 11.60
N GLU A 223 -4.94 25.60 10.96
CA GLU A 223 -4.52 25.80 9.57
C GLU A 223 -5.61 25.41 8.58
N VAL A 224 -5.48 25.88 7.34
CA VAL A 224 -6.42 25.53 6.29
C VAL A 224 -6.39 24.01 6.05
N TYR A 225 -7.58 23.43 6.02
CA TYR A 225 -7.73 22.01 5.72
C TYR A 225 -7.04 21.62 4.39
N ALA A 226 -6.30 20.52 4.41
CA ALA A 226 -5.73 19.88 3.23
C ALA A 226 -5.72 18.36 3.39
N PRO A 227 -6.23 17.58 2.43
CA PRO A 227 -6.23 16.11 2.51
C PRO A 227 -4.83 15.50 2.67
N SER A 228 -3.82 16.15 2.10
CA SER A 228 -2.42 15.71 2.19
C SER A 228 -1.89 15.70 3.63
N GLU A 229 -2.34 16.62 4.49
CA GLU A 229 -1.92 16.65 5.90
C GLU A 229 -2.52 15.48 6.69
N ILE A 230 -3.75 15.03 6.35
CA ILE A 230 -4.34 13.83 6.94
C ILE A 230 -3.53 12.59 6.52
N ALA A 231 -3.20 12.46 5.24
CA ALA A 231 -2.39 11.35 4.74
C ALA A 231 -1.00 11.30 5.41
N LYS A 232 -0.35 12.44 5.60
CA LYS A 232 0.92 12.54 6.34
C LYS A 232 0.75 12.14 7.81
N ALA A 233 -0.31 12.59 8.47
CA ALA A 233 -0.59 12.23 9.86
C ALA A 233 -0.82 10.72 10.03
N GLU A 234 -1.59 10.09 9.14
CA GLU A 234 -1.75 8.64 9.11
C GLU A 234 -0.40 7.92 8.90
N GLN A 235 0.42 8.39 7.97
CA GLN A 235 1.73 7.81 7.69
C GLN A 235 2.66 7.91 8.91
N ARG A 236 2.68 9.06 9.60
CA ARG A 236 3.46 9.27 10.83
C ARG A 236 3.07 8.27 11.92
N LEU A 237 1.76 8.10 12.18
CA LEU A 237 1.26 7.14 13.14
C LEU A 237 1.61 5.69 12.74
N ARG A 238 1.41 5.29 11.49
CA ARG A 238 1.76 3.95 10.98
C ARG A 238 3.25 3.67 11.08
N ARG A 239 4.11 4.67 10.83
CA ARG A 239 5.58 4.54 10.88
C ARG A 239 6.09 4.17 12.27
N THR A 240 5.39 4.51 13.34
CA THR A 240 5.77 4.11 14.70
C THR A 240 5.80 2.59 14.87
N GLY A 241 4.97 1.85 14.12
CA GLY A 241 4.78 0.40 14.25
C GLY A 241 4.10 0.00 15.56
N THR A 242 3.48 0.96 16.28
CA THR A 242 2.72 0.73 17.51
C THR A 242 1.29 0.33 17.21
N PHE A 243 0.79 0.64 16.02
CA PHE A 243 -0.58 0.38 15.60
C PHE A 243 -0.64 -0.69 14.49
N ASP A 244 -1.58 -1.62 14.59
CA ASP A 244 -1.94 -2.58 13.54
C ASP A 244 -2.80 -1.90 12.46
N SER A 245 -3.65 -0.95 12.87
CA SER A 245 -4.43 -0.13 11.94
C SER A 245 -4.52 1.31 12.41
N VAL A 246 -4.52 2.22 11.43
CA VAL A 246 -4.74 3.65 11.60
C VAL A 246 -5.68 4.09 10.50
N SER A 247 -6.79 4.73 10.87
CA SER A 247 -7.76 5.32 9.95
C SER A 247 -8.11 6.73 10.42
N MET A 248 -7.94 7.69 9.53
CA MET A 248 -8.30 9.07 9.81
C MET A 248 -9.38 9.54 8.84
N SER A 249 -10.46 10.09 9.36
CA SER A 249 -11.58 10.58 8.57
C SER A 249 -12.07 11.92 9.09
N GLN A 250 -12.65 12.69 8.20
CA GLN A 250 -13.33 13.94 8.58
C GLN A 250 -14.58 13.65 9.41
N ALA A 251 -14.88 14.46 10.41
CA ALA A 251 -16.21 14.48 11.04
C ALA A 251 -17.29 14.77 9.98
N ASP A 252 -18.50 14.28 10.19
CA ASP A 252 -19.61 14.47 9.25
C ASP A 252 -19.98 15.95 9.10
N ASP A 253 -20.06 16.67 10.21
CA ASP A 253 -20.34 18.08 10.27
C ASP A 253 -19.09 18.90 10.62
N PHE A 254 -19.14 20.19 10.36
CA PHE A 254 -18.10 21.14 10.76
C PHE A 254 -18.64 22.07 11.87
N ASN A 255 -17.73 22.62 12.67
CA ASN A 255 -18.05 23.45 13.81
C ASN A 255 -18.51 24.87 13.37
N SER A 256 -19.19 25.58 14.23
CA SER A 256 -19.73 26.94 13.97
C SER A 256 -18.62 27.99 13.67
N ASP A 257 -17.38 27.73 14.08
CA ASP A 257 -16.20 28.54 13.82
C ASP A 257 -15.46 28.16 12.51
N LEU A 258 -16.08 27.31 11.67
CA LEU A 258 -15.53 26.79 10.42
C LEU A 258 -14.30 25.89 10.60
N THR A 259 -14.18 25.25 11.75
CA THR A 259 -13.22 24.14 11.95
C THR A 259 -13.87 22.79 11.65
N LEU A 260 -13.07 21.83 11.23
CA LEU A 260 -13.47 20.47 10.91
C LEU A 260 -12.63 19.49 11.73
N ASP A 261 -13.29 18.78 12.63
CA ASP A 261 -12.64 17.78 13.45
C ASP A 261 -12.25 16.55 12.64
N ILE A 262 -11.18 15.89 13.08
CA ILE A 262 -10.66 14.69 12.43
C ILE A 262 -10.79 13.50 13.38
N ASN A 263 -11.63 12.55 13.01
CA ASN A 263 -11.77 11.29 13.73
C ASN A 263 -10.56 10.39 13.41
N THR A 264 -9.84 9.99 14.45
CA THR A 264 -8.71 9.07 14.37
C THR A 264 -9.07 7.78 15.08
N GLN A 265 -9.25 6.71 14.32
CA GLN A 265 -9.52 5.38 14.85
C GLN A 265 -8.26 4.54 14.76
N LEU A 266 -7.86 3.95 15.88
CA LEU A 266 -6.64 3.20 16.04
C LEU A 266 -6.93 1.78 16.52
N SER A 267 -6.03 0.87 16.19
CA SER A 267 -5.95 -0.45 16.81
C SER A 267 -4.50 -0.69 17.17
N GLU A 268 -4.22 -0.84 18.46
CA GLU A 268 -2.85 -1.04 18.94
C GLU A 268 -2.33 -2.43 18.61
N ALA A 269 -1.09 -2.50 18.15
CA ALA A 269 -0.38 -3.75 17.94
C ALA A 269 0.07 -4.36 19.29
N LYS A 270 0.25 -5.67 19.32
CA LYS A 270 0.84 -6.31 20.50
C LYS A 270 2.15 -5.63 20.88
N PRO A 271 2.32 -5.16 22.13
CA PRO A 271 3.44 -4.29 22.49
C PRO A 271 4.80 -5.03 22.42
N ARG A 272 4.81 -6.35 22.54
CA ARG A 272 6.03 -7.13 22.55
C ARG A 272 6.13 -8.06 21.35
N ARG A 273 7.33 -8.12 20.77
CA ARG A 273 7.68 -9.07 19.71
C ARG A 273 9.02 -9.70 20.03
N PHE A 274 9.10 -10.99 19.87
CA PHE A 274 10.32 -11.78 19.98
C PHE A 274 10.57 -12.49 18.64
N GLY A 275 11.83 -12.63 18.25
CA GLY A 275 12.25 -13.42 17.11
C GLY A 275 13.60 -14.07 17.35
N ALA A 276 13.83 -15.20 16.69
CA ALA A 276 15.10 -15.90 16.68
C ALA A 276 15.40 -16.38 15.26
N GLY A 277 16.67 -16.44 14.89
CA GLY A 277 17.18 -16.87 13.60
C GLY A 277 18.37 -17.81 13.77
N ILE A 278 18.51 -18.72 12.81
CA ILE A 278 19.66 -19.62 12.68
C ILE A 278 20.10 -19.54 11.22
N GLU A 279 21.39 -19.30 11.01
CA GLU A 279 22.03 -19.32 9.70
C GLU A 279 23.20 -20.29 9.73
N VAL A 280 23.41 -21.04 8.66
CA VAL A 280 24.51 -22.01 8.51
C VAL A 280 25.26 -21.70 7.22
N SER A 281 26.53 -21.42 7.35
CA SER A 281 27.49 -21.24 6.27
C SER A 281 28.58 -22.30 6.34
N THR A 282 29.05 -22.80 5.20
CA THR A 282 30.15 -23.74 5.13
C THR A 282 31.50 -23.10 5.44
N ILE A 283 31.62 -21.79 5.36
CA ILE A 283 32.83 -21.01 5.58
C ILE A 283 32.78 -20.37 6.97
N GLU A 284 31.70 -19.64 7.26
CA GLU A 284 31.55 -18.84 8.47
C GLU A 284 30.98 -19.64 9.65
N GLY A 285 30.51 -20.89 9.40
CA GLY A 285 29.96 -21.74 10.46
C GLY A 285 28.48 -21.42 10.78
N LEU A 286 28.12 -21.55 12.04
CA LEU A 286 26.76 -21.34 12.55
C LEU A 286 26.62 -19.96 13.16
N THR A 287 25.56 -19.24 12.75
CA THR A 287 25.13 -17.97 13.36
C THR A 287 23.78 -18.14 14.05
N LEU A 288 23.69 -17.71 15.29
CA LEU A 288 22.46 -17.65 16.08
C LEU A 288 22.13 -16.21 16.35
N SER A 289 20.92 -15.80 16.02
CA SER A 289 20.41 -14.45 16.29
C SER A 289 19.10 -14.47 17.07
N SER A 290 18.87 -13.46 17.86
CA SER A 290 17.59 -13.26 18.55
C SER A 290 17.34 -11.78 18.75
N PHE A 291 16.04 -11.41 18.81
CA PHE A 291 15.68 -10.07 19.22
C PHE A 291 14.45 -10.06 20.12
N TRP A 292 14.41 -9.05 20.96
CA TRP A 292 13.24 -8.66 21.72
C TRP A 292 12.91 -7.21 21.43
N LEU A 293 11.63 -6.90 21.17
CA LEU A 293 11.13 -5.57 20.85
C LEU A 293 9.94 -5.23 21.73
N HIS A 294 9.94 -4.04 22.33
CA HIS A 294 8.77 -3.41 22.91
C HIS A 294 8.42 -2.14 22.11
N ARG A 295 7.17 -2.03 21.61
CA ARG A 295 6.75 -0.97 20.69
C ARG A 295 6.24 0.29 21.36
N ASN A 296 5.88 0.20 22.63
CA ASN A 296 5.34 1.30 23.41
C ASN A 296 5.89 1.20 24.85
N TRP A 297 7.17 1.57 25.02
CA TRP A 297 7.89 1.32 26.28
C TRP A 297 7.42 2.23 27.42
N LEU A 298 7.09 3.50 27.10
CA LEU A 298 6.73 4.56 28.07
C LEU A 298 5.33 5.14 27.81
N GLY A 299 4.52 4.53 26.93
CA GLY A 299 3.19 5.00 26.56
C GLY A 299 3.18 6.16 25.54
N GLY A 300 4.24 6.33 24.78
CA GLY A 300 4.36 7.39 23.76
C GLY A 300 4.95 6.91 22.46
N ALA A 301 4.67 5.67 22.09
CA ALA A 301 5.22 4.96 20.92
C ALA A 301 6.74 4.84 20.94
N GLU A 302 7.36 4.95 22.14
CA GLU A 302 8.79 4.70 22.27
C GLU A 302 9.07 3.22 22.06
N ARG A 303 10.00 2.93 21.14
CA ARG A 303 10.42 1.58 20.81
C ARG A 303 11.73 1.26 21.54
N PHE A 304 11.74 0.13 22.22
CA PHE A 304 12.97 -0.42 22.78
C PHE A 304 13.21 -1.81 22.20
N ARG A 305 14.37 -1.99 21.58
CA ARG A 305 14.78 -3.22 20.92
C ARG A 305 16.13 -3.66 21.44
N VAL A 306 16.25 -4.95 21.71
CA VAL A 306 17.51 -5.60 22.06
C VAL A 306 17.73 -6.73 21.06
N ASP A 307 18.89 -6.75 20.43
CA ASP A 307 19.35 -7.78 19.50
C ASP A 307 20.58 -8.47 20.10
N GLY A 308 20.61 -9.78 20.05
CA GLY A 308 21.74 -10.62 20.40
C GLY A 308 22.13 -11.52 19.25
N GLU A 309 23.43 -11.63 18.98
CA GLU A 309 23.98 -12.44 17.91
C GLU A 309 25.25 -13.17 18.39
N VAL A 310 25.37 -14.41 17.99
CA VAL A 310 26.59 -15.23 18.12
C VAL A 310 26.86 -15.85 16.76
N ALA A 311 27.98 -15.48 16.14
CA ALA A 311 28.37 -15.92 14.80
C ALA A 311 29.72 -16.65 14.83
N GLY A 312 30.10 -17.27 13.73
CA GLY A 312 31.40 -17.94 13.59
C GLY A 312 31.50 -19.29 14.31
N ILE A 313 30.42 -19.87 14.83
CA ILE A 313 30.50 -21.13 15.61
C ILE A 313 30.90 -22.28 14.69
N GLY A 314 32.13 -22.81 14.90
CA GLY A 314 32.67 -23.93 14.13
C GLY A 314 32.99 -23.58 12.66
N GLY A 315 33.17 -22.30 12.34
CA GLY A 315 33.66 -21.84 11.04
C GLY A 315 35.12 -22.24 10.75
N GLU A 316 35.51 -22.11 9.50
CA GLU A 316 36.89 -22.36 9.06
C GLU A 316 37.75 -21.10 9.18
N THR A 317 37.13 -19.92 9.29
CA THR A 317 37.79 -18.61 9.37
C THR A 317 37.44 -17.92 10.66
N GLY A 318 38.45 -17.53 11.47
CA GLY A 318 38.26 -16.81 12.71
C GLY A 318 37.78 -17.67 13.89
N GLY A 319 37.39 -16.99 14.96
CA GLY A 319 36.79 -17.55 16.15
C GLY A 319 35.29 -17.37 16.23
N THR A 320 34.77 -17.07 17.41
CA THR A 320 33.34 -16.86 17.65
C THR A 320 33.09 -15.39 17.93
N ASP A 321 32.21 -14.78 17.15
CA ASP A 321 31.79 -13.39 17.28
C ASP A 321 30.56 -13.26 18.18
N TYR A 322 30.50 -12.17 18.91
CA TYR A 322 29.40 -11.84 19.78
C TYR A 322 28.96 -10.38 19.55
N ALA A 323 27.66 -10.16 19.43
CA ALA A 323 27.11 -8.81 19.40
C ALA A 323 25.86 -8.71 20.27
N LEU A 324 25.77 -7.66 21.05
CA LEU A 324 24.58 -7.26 21.81
C LEU A 324 24.29 -5.81 21.51
N ARG A 325 23.14 -5.55 20.89
CA ARG A 325 22.70 -4.21 20.48
C ARG A 325 21.44 -3.82 21.22
N GLY A 326 21.41 -2.60 21.76
CA GLY A 326 20.22 -2.00 22.37
C GLY A 326 19.85 -0.74 21.60
N THR A 327 18.60 -0.62 21.18
CA THR A 327 18.09 0.56 20.48
C THR A 327 16.83 1.09 21.15
N PHE A 328 16.87 2.35 21.57
CA PHE A 328 15.71 3.10 22.02
C PHE A 328 15.40 4.16 20.99
N THR A 329 14.13 4.28 20.57
CA THR A 329 13.66 5.30 19.61
C THR A 329 12.41 5.98 20.17
N ARG A 330 12.39 7.30 20.16
CA ARG A 330 11.23 8.11 20.53
C ARG A 330 10.79 8.94 19.32
N PRO A 331 9.62 8.66 18.73
CA PRO A 331 9.11 9.44 17.62
C PRO A 331 8.66 10.83 18.05
N ALA A 332 8.50 11.71 17.07
CA ALA A 332 7.98 13.09 17.24
C ALA A 332 8.68 13.87 18.37
N THR A 333 10.00 13.85 18.38
CA THR A 333 10.82 14.64 19.32
C THR A 333 11.20 15.96 18.63
N PHE A 334 10.76 17.10 19.19
CA PHE A 334 10.86 18.44 18.58
C PHE A 334 10.10 18.65 17.26
N GLY A 335 9.13 17.78 16.96
CA GLY A 335 8.25 17.85 15.78
C GLY A 335 7.92 16.48 15.23
N ALA A 336 6.78 16.38 14.55
CA ALA A 336 6.18 15.12 14.11
C ALA A 336 7.08 14.26 13.19
N ASP A 337 8.01 14.89 12.47
CA ASP A 337 8.92 14.23 11.54
C ASP A 337 10.35 14.06 12.06
N THR A 338 10.56 14.22 13.38
CA THR A 338 11.88 14.08 14.01
C THR A 338 11.85 12.99 15.06
N ASP A 339 12.66 11.96 14.89
CA ASP A 339 12.79 10.86 15.84
C ASP A 339 14.12 11.00 16.60
N PHE A 340 14.06 10.89 17.92
CA PHE A 340 15.23 10.77 18.79
C PHE A 340 15.59 9.30 18.94
N PHE A 341 16.88 8.98 18.97
CA PHE A 341 17.32 7.62 19.25
C PHE A 341 18.56 7.58 20.15
N VAL A 342 18.66 6.46 20.86
CA VAL A 342 19.87 6.02 21.57
C VAL A 342 20.15 4.59 21.12
N ARG A 343 21.39 4.34 20.68
CA ARG A 343 21.88 3.00 20.34
C ARG A 343 23.08 2.67 21.20
N THR A 344 23.15 1.43 21.65
CA THR A 344 24.30 0.88 22.36
C THR A 344 24.71 -0.43 21.69
N GLU A 345 25.99 -0.66 21.56
CA GLU A 345 26.52 -1.92 21.03
C GLU A 345 27.70 -2.39 21.84
N LEU A 346 27.70 -3.68 22.15
CA LEU A 346 28.82 -4.42 22.72
C LEU A 346 29.15 -5.51 21.69
N SER A 347 30.38 -5.54 21.21
CA SER A 347 30.80 -6.56 20.25
C SER A 347 32.16 -7.14 20.55
N ARG A 348 32.35 -8.38 20.15
CA ARG A 348 33.62 -9.04 19.98
C ARG A 348 33.64 -9.66 18.59
N GLU A 349 34.70 -9.33 17.83
CA GLU A 349 35.01 -9.90 16.52
C GLU A 349 36.34 -10.63 16.63
N ASP A 350 36.33 -11.93 16.34
CA ASP A 350 37.49 -12.83 16.45
C ASP A 350 37.86 -13.34 15.06
N GLU A 351 38.63 -12.52 14.35
CA GLU A 351 39.07 -12.76 12.98
C GLU A 351 40.50 -13.34 12.97
N PRO A 352 40.95 -14.04 11.92
CA PRO A 352 42.28 -14.63 11.84
C PRO A 352 43.43 -13.65 12.10
N GLU A 353 43.21 -12.37 11.79
CA GLU A 353 44.26 -11.34 11.85
C GLU A 353 44.14 -10.41 13.05
N PHE A 354 42.95 -10.40 13.71
CA PHE A 354 42.72 -9.53 14.87
C PHE A 354 41.61 -10.05 15.80
N LEU A 355 41.70 -9.69 17.05
CA LEU A 355 40.60 -9.77 18.02
C LEU A 355 40.20 -8.36 18.41
N LEU A 356 38.93 -7.99 18.20
CA LEU A 356 38.41 -6.67 18.49
C LEU A 356 37.26 -6.75 19.50
N ASP A 357 37.49 -6.19 20.69
CA ASP A 357 36.45 -5.93 21.66
C ASP A 357 36.00 -4.48 21.56
N SER A 358 34.71 -4.21 21.40
CA SER A 358 34.21 -2.83 21.31
C SER A 358 32.95 -2.58 22.12
N VAL A 359 32.81 -1.32 22.55
CA VAL A 359 31.59 -0.77 23.13
C VAL A 359 31.31 0.58 22.55
N SER A 360 30.09 0.80 22.08
CA SER A 360 29.67 2.11 21.58
C SER A 360 28.35 2.57 22.19
N VAL A 361 28.22 3.87 22.32
CA VAL A 361 26.98 4.56 22.67
C VAL A 361 26.77 5.70 21.67
N GLU A 362 25.67 5.66 21.01
CA GLU A 362 25.24 6.65 20.01
C GLU A 362 23.96 7.33 20.47
N VAL A 363 23.90 8.64 20.36
CA VAL A 363 22.73 9.46 20.65
C VAL A 363 22.50 10.42 19.50
N GLY A 364 21.31 10.43 18.93
CA GLY A 364 21.06 11.21 17.73
C GLY A 364 19.61 11.48 17.42
N PHE A 365 19.43 12.14 16.29
CA PHE A 365 18.13 12.49 15.72
C PHE A 365 18.11 12.13 14.24
N THR A 366 16.97 11.60 13.79
CA THR A 366 16.67 11.43 12.39
C THR A 366 15.47 12.29 12.04
N ARG A 367 15.51 13.02 10.92
CA ARG A 367 14.43 13.89 10.48
C ARG A 367 14.07 13.65 9.02
N ILE A 368 12.78 13.47 8.76
CA ILE A 368 12.22 13.45 7.41
C ILE A 368 11.98 14.90 6.99
N LEU A 369 12.71 15.36 5.99
CA LEU A 369 12.61 16.73 5.46
C LEU A 369 11.57 16.83 4.34
N SER A 370 11.44 15.78 3.55
CA SER A 370 10.43 15.64 2.49
C SER A 370 10.13 14.15 2.26
N ASP A 371 9.19 13.85 1.39
CA ASP A 371 8.86 12.47 1.02
C ASP A 371 10.06 11.67 0.48
N ASP A 372 11.04 12.39 -0.10
CA ASP A 372 12.22 11.81 -0.72
C ASP A 372 13.49 11.88 0.16
N LEU A 373 13.56 12.80 1.15
CA LEU A 373 14.80 13.13 1.83
C LEU A 373 14.68 12.95 3.34
N THR A 374 15.53 12.07 3.88
CA THR A 374 15.73 11.88 5.32
C THR A 374 17.17 12.27 5.67
N VAL A 375 17.37 12.93 6.81
CA VAL A 375 18.67 13.30 7.32
C VAL A 375 18.82 12.87 8.78
N GLY A 376 20.04 12.59 9.19
CA GLY A 376 20.35 12.24 10.56
C GLY A 376 21.62 12.94 11.06
N VAL A 377 21.71 13.06 12.36
CA VAL A 377 22.90 13.51 13.07
C VAL A 377 22.99 12.79 14.41
N ALA A 378 24.17 12.32 14.73
CA ALA A 378 24.42 11.68 16.02
C ALA A 378 25.78 12.05 16.59
N VAL A 379 25.93 11.75 17.87
CA VAL A 379 27.22 11.74 18.57
C VAL A 379 27.45 10.32 19.06
N VAL A 380 28.63 9.77 18.76
CA VAL A 380 29.00 8.43 19.19
C VAL A 380 30.28 8.49 20.02
N VAL A 381 30.27 7.75 21.12
CA VAL A 381 31.50 7.41 21.86
C VAL A 381 31.74 5.92 21.61
N LEU A 382 32.88 5.59 21.05
CA LEU A 382 33.34 4.21 20.80
C LEU A 382 34.64 3.99 21.57
N ALA A 383 34.66 2.99 22.43
CA ALA A 383 35.89 2.47 23.03
C ALA A 383 36.16 1.07 22.49
N ALA A 384 37.39 0.81 22.10
CA ALA A 384 37.77 -0.48 21.52
C ALA A 384 39.18 -0.90 21.94
N ARG A 385 39.35 -2.22 22.00
CA ARG A 385 40.62 -2.91 22.21
C ARG A 385 40.84 -3.91 21.08
N GLU A 386 41.88 -3.67 20.33
CA GLU A 386 42.30 -4.47 19.18
C GLU A 386 43.58 -5.22 19.54
N GLU A 387 43.60 -6.52 19.38
CA GLU A 387 44.76 -7.39 19.53
C GLU A 387 45.12 -7.98 18.16
N THR A 388 46.36 -7.77 17.74
CA THR A 388 46.90 -8.26 16.47
C THR A 388 48.29 -8.89 16.74
N ASP A 389 48.88 -9.54 15.75
CA ASP A 389 50.25 -10.05 15.81
C ASP A 389 51.28 -8.91 16.10
N ALA A 390 50.96 -7.69 15.77
CA ALA A 390 51.82 -6.52 16.03
C ALA A 390 51.68 -5.96 17.44
N GLY A 391 50.71 -6.45 18.25
CA GLY A 391 50.45 -6.04 19.65
C GLY A 391 49.02 -5.58 19.88
N THR A 392 48.78 -5.12 21.10
CA THR A 392 47.47 -4.62 21.53
C THR A 392 47.39 -3.12 21.42
N ARG A 393 46.27 -2.61 20.90
CA ARG A 393 45.93 -1.19 20.83
C ARG A 393 44.60 -0.93 21.54
N GLU A 394 44.56 0.12 22.33
CA GLU A 394 43.31 0.63 22.92
C GLU A 394 43.06 2.04 22.39
N TYR A 395 41.82 2.31 21.99
CA TYR A 395 41.44 3.62 21.52
C TYR A 395 40.03 3.98 21.94
N THR A 396 39.79 5.27 22.14
CA THR A 396 38.46 5.81 22.37
C THR A 396 38.23 6.94 21.38
N LEU A 397 37.18 6.82 20.56
CA LEU A 397 36.83 7.78 19.56
C LEU A 397 35.53 8.52 19.95
N LEU A 398 35.53 9.81 19.74
CA LEU A 398 34.32 10.63 19.67
C LEU A 398 34.03 10.89 18.19
N THR A 399 32.86 10.49 17.72
CA THR A 399 32.49 10.62 16.31
C THR A 399 31.19 11.40 16.16
N LEU A 400 31.00 12.05 15.00
CA LEU A 400 29.81 12.83 14.66
C LEU A 400 29.27 12.35 13.32
N PRO A 401 28.55 11.23 13.25
CA PRO A 401 27.88 10.79 12.02
C PRO A 401 26.85 11.81 11.54
N LEU A 402 26.93 12.14 10.25
CA LEU A 402 25.98 12.96 9.51
C LEU A 402 25.51 12.11 8.34
N ASP A 403 24.25 11.77 8.30
CA ASP A 403 23.66 10.91 7.25
C ASP A 403 22.57 11.64 6.47
N ALA A 404 22.45 11.27 5.20
CA ALA A 404 21.40 11.74 4.31
C ALA A 404 21.03 10.63 3.33
N THR A 405 19.74 10.29 3.32
CA THR A 405 19.15 9.33 2.38
C THR A 405 18.19 10.03 1.45
N LEU A 406 18.44 9.95 0.14
CA LEU A 406 17.58 10.50 -0.91
C LEU A 406 17.00 9.36 -1.76
N GLU A 407 15.68 9.19 -1.67
CA GLU A 407 14.94 8.12 -2.35
C GLU A 407 14.08 8.71 -3.47
N ARG A 408 14.46 8.51 -4.72
CA ARG A 408 13.74 8.96 -5.91
C ARG A 408 13.52 7.87 -6.94
N ARG A 409 13.49 6.62 -6.50
CA ARG A 409 13.09 5.52 -7.36
C ARG A 409 11.57 5.49 -7.49
N ASP A 410 11.08 5.08 -8.65
CA ASP A 410 9.65 4.89 -8.91
C ASP A 410 9.02 3.80 -8.01
N ASN A 411 9.78 2.75 -7.68
CA ASN A 411 9.42 1.72 -6.72
C ASN A 411 10.68 1.27 -5.95
N PRO A 412 10.75 1.46 -4.62
CA PRO A 412 11.92 1.06 -3.82
C PRO A 412 12.24 -0.44 -3.86
N THR A 413 11.23 -1.31 -4.12
CA THR A 413 11.39 -2.77 -4.15
C THR A 413 11.62 -3.35 -5.55
N ASP A 414 11.18 -2.66 -6.62
CA ASP A 414 11.31 -3.08 -8.02
C ASP A 414 11.49 -1.83 -8.90
N ALA A 415 12.61 -1.14 -8.72
CA ALA A 415 12.90 0.10 -9.41
C ALA A 415 13.15 -0.12 -10.91
N LYS A 416 12.49 0.70 -11.73
CA LYS A 416 12.67 0.73 -13.20
C LYS A 416 13.17 2.09 -13.69
N SER A 417 13.06 3.11 -12.84
CA SER A 417 13.53 4.45 -13.13
C SER A 417 13.81 5.22 -11.84
N GLY A 418 14.67 6.25 -11.94
CA GLY A 418 15.01 7.11 -10.83
C GLY A 418 16.36 6.78 -10.20
N TYR A 419 16.59 7.26 -8.99
CA TYR A 419 17.86 7.08 -8.28
C TYR A 419 17.68 7.04 -6.77
N TYR A 420 18.62 6.38 -6.11
CA TYR A 420 18.79 6.32 -4.67
C TYR A 420 20.19 6.80 -4.32
N LEU A 421 20.31 7.57 -3.27
CA LEU A 421 21.57 7.99 -2.69
C LEU A 421 21.44 7.87 -1.16
N ASP A 422 22.37 7.14 -0.58
CA ASP A 422 22.64 7.11 0.85
C ASP A 422 24.06 7.57 1.08
N ALA A 423 24.29 8.57 1.92
CA ALA A 423 25.59 9.14 2.17
C ALA A 423 25.78 9.41 3.67
N GLU A 424 26.90 8.97 4.20
CA GLU A 424 27.32 9.22 5.58
C GLU A 424 28.70 9.86 5.61
N LEU A 425 28.83 10.96 6.34
CA LEU A 425 30.10 11.60 6.68
C LEU A 425 30.29 11.55 8.19
N THR A 426 31.33 10.86 8.64
CA THR A 426 31.63 10.65 10.06
C THR A 426 33.01 11.22 10.41
N PRO A 427 33.13 12.52 10.75
CA PRO A 427 34.34 13.03 11.36
C PRO A 427 34.51 12.42 12.76
N PHE A 428 35.75 12.16 13.14
CA PHE A 428 36.10 11.58 14.43
C PHE A 428 37.40 12.16 15.00
N VAL A 429 37.45 12.20 16.31
CA VAL A 429 38.64 12.55 17.07
C VAL A 429 38.91 11.47 18.11
N SER A 430 40.18 11.18 18.30
CA SER A 430 40.62 10.25 19.32
C SER A 430 40.66 10.96 20.67
N VAL A 431 39.98 10.39 21.67
CA VAL A 431 40.09 10.81 23.09
C VAL A 431 41.24 10.05 23.77
N VAL A 432 41.42 8.79 23.39
CA VAL A 432 42.54 7.95 23.75
C VAL A 432 43.12 7.37 22.45
N GLY A 433 44.44 7.52 22.26
CA GLY A 433 45.11 7.24 20.99
C GLY A 433 45.48 8.52 20.24
N GLU A 434 45.99 8.42 19.03
CA GLU A 434 46.49 9.55 18.22
C GLU A 434 45.86 9.67 16.83
N VAL A 435 44.65 9.09 16.64
CA VAL A 435 44.01 9.01 15.31
C VAL A 435 42.86 10.02 15.25
N ASN A 436 42.92 10.94 14.28
CA ASN A 436 41.84 11.87 13.95
C ASN A 436 41.57 11.79 12.44
N GLY A 437 40.34 11.97 12.02
CA GLY A 437 40.02 11.90 10.60
C GLY A 437 38.55 12.07 10.30
N ALA A 438 38.18 11.65 9.13
CA ALA A 438 36.77 11.52 8.72
C ALA A 438 36.61 10.30 7.82
N ARG A 439 35.51 9.60 7.98
CA ARG A 439 35.07 8.50 7.11
C ARG A 439 33.93 9.03 6.25
N PHE A 440 33.97 8.74 4.96
CA PHE A 440 32.86 8.97 4.04
C PHE A 440 32.45 7.67 3.39
N VAL A 441 31.16 7.38 3.44
CA VAL A 441 30.56 6.20 2.79
C VAL A 441 29.38 6.68 1.96
N SER A 442 29.22 6.13 0.75
CA SER A 442 28.01 6.39 -0.03
C SER A 442 27.59 5.14 -0.80
N ASP A 443 26.30 4.92 -0.89
CA ASP A 443 25.65 3.95 -1.77
C ASP A 443 24.77 4.72 -2.77
N THR A 444 25.10 4.61 -4.04
CA THR A 444 24.39 5.29 -5.12
C THR A 444 23.90 4.28 -6.12
N ARG A 445 22.59 4.28 -6.40
CA ARG A 445 21.93 3.39 -7.35
C ARG A 445 21.11 4.19 -8.34
N THR A 446 21.24 3.87 -9.63
CA THR A 446 20.48 4.50 -10.72
C THR A 446 19.81 3.42 -11.57
N TYR A 447 18.62 3.72 -12.09
CA TYR A 447 17.78 2.78 -12.83
C TYR A 447 17.26 3.41 -14.13
#